data_5c1b73763837555719f4b32a8bc28b54
#
_entry.id   5c1b73763837555719f4b32a8bc28b54
#
_cell.length_a   1.000
_cell.length_b   1.000
_cell.length_c   1.000
_cell.angle_alpha   90.00
_cell.angle_beta   90.00
_cell.angle_gamma   90.00
#
_symmetry.space_group_name_H-M   'P 1'
#
loop_
_entity.id
_entity.type
_entity.pdbx_description
1 polymer ?
#
loop_
_entity_poly.entity_id
_entity_poly.type
_entity_poly.pdbx_seq_one_letter_code
_entity_poly.pdbx_strand_id
1 'polypeptide(L)'
;MANTTDHSPAQTVTPRGRLKKKSSGRLMIFGFLSPTLLILLFMVAYPIFSLIWYSFHNFSALKPNQGFEYVGLENYIYLLDDSSLWKRFIFTGRFVFVCVSLQMLIGIFVGYRLQKSFRGRDLIFTLLMIPMMLSPVVVGFLWRYMLNSEWGIVNYLISAVGLGQVHWLSQTTPALFAAAAADTWMWTPF
;
A
#
# COMPACT_ATOMS: atom_id res chain seq x y z
N MET A 1 -10.78 -60.19 65.79
CA MET A 1 -11.82 -59.94 64.76
C MET A 1 -12.51 -58.62 65.06
N ALA A 2 -12.15 -57.55 64.44
CA ALA A 2 -12.85 -56.27 64.52
C ALA A 2 -12.72 -55.60 63.15
N ASN A 3 -13.86 -55.53 62.49
CA ASN A 3 -14.02 -54.95 61.15
C ASN A 3 -14.20 -53.45 61.31
N THR A 4 -13.24 -52.63 60.91
CA THR A 4 -13.36 -51.19 60.90
C THR A 4 -13.76 -50.76 59.48
N THR A 5 -15.03 -50.47 59.33
CA THR A 5 -15.59 -49.82 58.12
C THR A 5 -15.15 -48.35 58.07
N ASP A 6 -14.28 -48.05 57.13
CA ASP A 6 -13.86 -46.68 56.78
C ASP A 6 -14.97 -45.98 56.09
N HIS A 7 -15.58 -44.96 56.73
CA HIS A 7 -16.53 -44.01 56.12
C HIS A 7 -15.79 -42.79 55.66
N SER A 8 -15.34 -42.80 54.37
CA SER A 8 -14.86 -41.60 53.70
C SER A 8 -16.04 -40.66 53.42
N PRO A 9 -15.98 -39.40 53.82
CA PRO A 9 -17.07 -38.45 53.54
C PRO A 9 -17.10 -38.08 52.07
N ALA A 10 -18.26 -38.22 51.45
CA ALA A 10 -18.55 -37.79 50.08
C ALA A 10 -18.21 -36.30 49.88
N GLN A 11 -17.29 -36.00 48.98
CA GLN A 11 -17.00 -34.64 48.54
C GLN A 11 -18.20 -34.11 47.76
N THR A 12 -18.89 -33.16 48.31
CA THR A 12 -19.92 -32.39 47.66
C THR A 12 -19.30 -31.51 46.57
N VAL A 13 -19.48 -31.93 45.34
CA VAL A 13 -19.10 -31.15 44.16
C VAL A 13 -20.03 -29.92 44.05
N THR A 14 -19.53 -28.77 44.46
CA THR A 14 -20.22 -27.48 44.23
C THR A 14 -20.34 -27.21 42.74
N PRO A 15 -21.52 -26.89 42.22
CA PRO A 15 -21.66 -26.56 40.79
C PRO A 15 -20.86 -25.31 40.44
N ARG A 16 -19.92 -25.44 39.50
CA ARG A 16 -19.15 -24.34 38.91
C ARG A 16 -20.11 -23.28 38.40
N GLY A 17 -20.13 -22.17 39.09
CA GLY A 17 -20.91 -21.01 38.72
C GLY A 17 -20.66 -20.65 37.24
N ARG A 18 -21.69 -20.62 36.42
CA ARG A 18 -21.69 -20.17 35.04
C ARG A 18 -21.19 -18.74 35.05
N LEU A 19 -19.93 -18.52 34.60
CA LEU A 19 -19.38 -17.20 34.40
C LEU A 19 -20.28 -16.46 33.40
N LYS A 20 -21.03 -15.50 33.90
CA LYS A 20 -21.83 -14.57 33.10
C LYS A 20 -20.88 -13.93 32.09
N LYS A 21 -21.06 -14.22 30.80
CA LYS A 21 -20.29 -13.75 29.68
C LYS A 21 -20.35 -12.21 29.67
N LYS A 22 -19.25 -11.60 30.02
CA LYS A 22 -19.04 -10.19 30.26
C LYS A 22 -19.29 -9.36 28.99
N SER A 23 -20.50 -8.90 28.73
CA SER A 23 -20.80 -7.91 27.68
C SER A 23 -20.15 -6.55 27.97
N SER A 24 -19.74 -6.36 29.22
CA SER A 24 -19.06 -5.16 29.73
C SER A 24 -17.72 -4.85 29.04
N GLY A 25 -17.00 -5.87 28.56
CA GLY A 25 -15.70 -5.65 27.91
C GLY A 25 -15.79 -4.96 26.55
N ARG A 26 -16.85 -5.23 25.78
CA ARG A 26 -17.05 -4.55 24.48
C ARG A 26 -17.35 -3.07 24.62
N LEU A 27 -18.22 -2.72 25.56
CA LEU A 27 -18.54 -1.32 25.84
C LEU A 27 -17.31 -0.52 26.27
N MET A 28 -16.46 -1.12 27.10
CA MET A 28 -15.22 -0.49 27.55
C MET A 28 -14.25 -0.32 26.40
N ILE A 29 -14.09 -1.32 25.53
CA ILE A 29 -13.24 -1.21 24.33
C ILE A 29 -13.74 -0.10 23.41
N PHE A 30 -15.04 -0.05 23.12
CA PHE A 30 -15.63 1.04 22.32
C PHE A 30 -15.46 2.41 22.98
N GLY A 31 -15.58 2.51 24.31
CA GLY A 31 -15.36 3.75 25.05
C GLY A 31 -13.94 4.26 24.94
N PHE A 32 -12.92 3.37 25.00
CA PHE A 32 -11.52 3.75 24.84
C PHE A 32 -11.12 4.05 23.39
N LEU A 33 -11.71 3.33 22.43
CA LEU A 33 -11.39 3.53 21.02
C LEU A 33 -12.16 4.69 20.38
N SER A 34 -13.33 5.05 20.93
CA SER A 34 -14.21 6.07 20.33
C SER A 34 -13.55 7.43 20.11
N PRO A 35 -12.74 8.00 21.04
CA PRO A 35 -12.11 9.30 20.78
C PRO A 35 -11.18 9.25 19.58
N THR A 36 -10.36 8.21 19.50
CA THR A 36 -9.42 8.01 18.38
C THR A 36 -10.13 7.79 17.07
N LEU A 37 -11.17 6.93 17.06
CA LEU A 37 -11.97 6.66 15.87
C LEU A 37 -12.74 7.89 15.40
N LEU A 38 -13.27 8.73 16.32
CA LEU A 38 -13.93 9.98 15.97
C LEU A 38 -12.97 10.99 15.34
N ILE A 39 -11.77 11.14 15.89
CA ILE A 39 -10.74 12.01 15.30
C ILE A 39 -10.34 11.51 13.91
N LEU A 40 -10.06 10.22 13.76
CA LEU A 40 -9.73 9.62 12.46
C LEU A 40 -10.88 9.77 11.46
N LEU A 41 -12.11 9.51 11.89
CA LEU A 41 -13.29 9.68 11.05
C LEU A 41 -13.42 11.13 10.57
N PHE A 42 -13.27 12.10 11.47
CA PHE A 42 -13.31 13.52 11.12
C PHE A 42 -12.20 13.90 10.14
N MET A 43 -10.95 13.46 10.40
CA MET A 43 -9.80 13.75 9.52
C MET A 43 -9.96 13.16 8.11
N VAL A 44 -10.67 12.04 7.97
CA VAL A 44 -10.91 11.41 6.67
C VAL A 44 -12.20 11.93 6.03
N ALA A 45 -13.28 11.99 6.79
CA ALA A 45 -14.59 12.35 6.26
C ALA A 45 -14.67 13.82 5.83
N TYR A 46 -14.05 14.73 6.59
CA TYR A 46 -14.08 16.16 6.26
C TYR A 46 -13.46 16.50 4.90
N PRO A 47 -12.22 16.06 4.56
CA PRO A 47 -11.66 16.30 3.23
C PRO A 47 -12.47 15.65 2.10
N ILE A 48 -12.96 14.42 2.33
CA ILE A 48 -13.79 13.73 1.32
C ILE A 48 -15.08 14.51 1.05
N PHE A 49 -15.77 14.92 2.11
CA PHE A 49 -16.99 15.72 1.97
C PHE A 49 -16.69 17.05 1.26
N SER A 50 -15.60 17.72 1.63
CA SER A 50 -15.19 18.98 0.99
C SER A 50 -14.86 18.78 -0.49
N LEU A 51 -14.18 17.69 -0.87
CA LEU A 51 -13.89 17.37 -2.27
C LEU A 51 -15.18 17.14 -3.07
N ILE A 52 -16.13 16.38 -2.50
CA ILE A 52 -17.44 16.17 -3.14
C ILE A 52 -18.18 17.50 -3.29
N TRP A 53 -18.17 18.34 -2.26
CA TRP A 53 -18.79 19.65 -2.31
C TRP A 53 -18.19 20.54 -3.40
N TYR A 54 -16.83 20.64 -3.44
CA TYR A 54 -16.12 21.42 -4.46
C TYR A 54 -16.32 20.89 -5.87
N SER A 55 -16.55 19.58 -6.03
CA SER A 55 -16.76 19.01 -7.37
C SER A 55 -18.01 19.51 -8.09
N PHE A 56 -18.99 20.05 -7.34
CA PHE A 56 -20.20 20.67 -7.88
C PHE A 56 -20.08 22.19 -8.05
N HIS A 57 -18.92 22.77 -7.73
CA HIS A 57 -18.70 24.20 -7.79
C HIS A 57 -17.53 24.52 -8.71
N ASN A 58 -17.58 25.71 -9.33
CA ASN A 58 -16.44 26.26 -10.06
C ASN A 58 -15.45 26.84 -9.04
N PHE A 59 -14.47 26.03 -8.63
CA PHE A 59 -13.46 26.42 -7.66
C PHE A 59 -12.07 26.40 -8.27
N SER A 60 -11.34 27.50 -8.17
CA SER A 60 -9.93 27.58 -8.55
C SER A 60 -9.09 28.01 -7.35
N ALA A 61 -8.21 27.11 -6.88
CA ALA A 61 -7.26 27.43 -5.82
C ALA A 61 -6.29 28.58 -6.21
N LEU A 62 -6.10 28.82 -7.50
CA LEU A 62 -5.24 29.89 -8.02
C LEU A 62 -5.94 31.26 -8.05
N LYS A 63 -7.26 31.25 -7.98
CA LYS A 63 -8.09 32.48 -8.03
C LYS A 63 -9.17 32.45 -6.96
N PRO A 64 -8.80 32.54 -5.68
CA PRO A 64 -9.74 32.39 -4.57
C PRO A 64 -10.82 33.47 -4.52
N ASN A 65 -10.63 34.60 -5.23
CA ASN A 65 -11.57 35.70 -5.30
C ASN A 65 -12.63 35.57 -6.42
N GLN A 66 -12.54 34.55 -7.28
CA GLN A 66 -13.60 34.20 -8.21
C GLN A 66 -14.56 33.29 -7.42
N GLY A 67 -15.70 33.81 -7.00
CA GLY A 67 -16.64 33.18 -6.09
C GLY A 67 -16.96 31.70 -6.37
N PHE A 68 -17.50 31.03 -5.37
CA PHE A 68 -18.02 29.68 -5.48
C PHE A 68 -19.34 29.69 -6.26
N GLU A 69 -19.28 29.43 -7.54
CA GLU A 69 -20.47 29.29 -8.35
C GLU A 69 -20.86 27.80 -8.42
N TYR A 70 -22.10 27.50 -8.12
CA TYR A 70 -22.62 26.15 -8.25
C TYR A 70 -22.85 25.81 -9.73
N VAL A 71 -22.09 24.85 -10.26
CA VAL A 71 -22.14 24.43 -11.66
C VAL A 71 -22.77 23.03 -11.84
N GLY A 72 -23.26 22.43 -10.78
CA GLY A 72 -23.88 21.10 -10.83
C GLY A 72 -22.92 20.04 -11.37
N LEU A 73 -23.33 19.34 -12.42
CA LEU A 73 -22.55 18.23 -13.03
C LEU A 73 -21.62 18.66 -14.17
N GLU A 74 -21.49 19.94 -14.43
CA GLU A 74 -20.71 20.47 -15.57
C GLU A 74 -19.25 20.03 -15.54
N ASN A 75 -18.64 20.03 -14.35
CA ASN A 75 -17.27 19.52 -14.14
C ASN A 75 -17.15 18.04 -14.54
N TYR A 76 -18.14 17.24 -14.25
CA TYR A 76 -18.15 15.80 -14.57
C TYR A 76 -18.33 15.58 -16.09
N ILE A 77 -19.20 16.34 -16.73
CA ILE A 77 -19.40 16.29 -18.18
C ILE A 77 -18.11 16.66 -18.89
N TYR A 78 -17.46 17.74 -18.46
CA TYR A 78 -16.16 18.15 -19.00
C TYR A 78 -15.08 17.06 -18.86
N LEU A 79 -15.00 16.44 -17.68
CA LEU A 79 -14.05 15.35 -17.43
C LEU A 79 -14.32 14.12 -18.28
N LEU A 80 -15.59 13.77 -18.50
CA LEU A 80 -15.96 12.60 -19.31
C LEU A 80 -15.68 12.82 -20.81
N ASP A 81 -15.76 14.07 -21.29
CA ASP A 81 -15.50 14.44 -22.68
C ASP A 81 -14.00 14.64 -22.97
N ASP A 82 -13.16 14.79 -21.93
CA ASP A 82 -11.72 14.97 -22.09
C ASP A 82 -11.01 13.68 -22.48
N SER A 83 -10.75 13.53 -23.79
CA SER A 83 -10.01 12.39 -24.33
C SER A 83 -8.58 12.27 -23.78
N SER A 84 -7.96 13.38 -23.35
CA SER A 84 -6.60 13.38 -22.78
C SER A 84 -6.60 12.78 -21.39
N LEU A 85 -7.64 13.04 -20.62
CA LEU A 85 -7.86 12.43 -19.32
C LEU A 85 -7.96 10.90 -19.42
N TRP A 86 -8.76 10.40 -20.36
CA TRP A 86 -8.91 8.95 -20.57
C TRP A 86 -7.60 8.28 -20.97
N LYS A 87 -6.80 8.92 -21.82
CA LYS A 87 -5.45 8.41 -22.14
C LYS A 87 -4.56 8.28 -20.91
N ARG A 88 -4.61 9.26 -20.00
CA ARG A 88 -3.87 9.21 -18.72
C ARG A 88 -4.39 8.12 -17.79
N PHE A 89 -5.70 7.91 -17.68
CA PHE A 89 -6.27 6.82 -16.91
C PHE A 89 -5.83 5.45 -17.43
N ILE A 90 -5.89 5.25 -18.76
CA ILE A 90 -5.43 4.00 -19.38
C ILE A 90 -3.94 3.78 -19.12
N PHE A 91 -3.13 4.82 -19.24
CA PHE A 91 -1.69 4.75 -18.94
C PHE A 91 -1.44 4.35 -17.48
N THR A 92 -2.13 5.03 -16.54
CA THR A 92 -2.03 4.70 -15.11
C THR A 92 -2.50 3.27 -14.83
N GLY A 93 -3.60 2.83 -15.42
CA GLY A 93 -4.09 1.47 -15.31
C GLY A 93 -3.08 0.43 -15.79
N ARG A 94 -2.43 0.68 -16.94
CA ARG A 94 -1.34 -0.18 -17.45
C ARG A 94 -0.14 -0.20 -16.51
N PHE A 95 0.27 0.96 -16.01
CA PHE A 95 1.36 1.07 -15.06
C PHE A 95 1.09 0.26 -13.78
N VAL A 96 -0.07 0.48 -13.15
CA VAL A 96 -0.47 -0.24 -11.94
C VAL A 96 -0.54 -1.76 -12.20
N PHE A 97 -1.14 -2.16 -13.32
CA PHE A 97 -1.23 -3.58 -13.67
C PHE A 97 0.16 -4.23 -13.81
N VAL A 98 1.09 -3.57 -14.49
CA VAL A 98 2.47 -4.06 -14.66
C VAL A 98 3.20 -4.14 -13.31
N CYS A 99 3.17 -3.06 -12.51
CA CYS A 99 3.83 -3.03 -11.20
C CYS A 99 3.29 -4.11 -10.27
N VAL A 100 1.98 -4.16 -10.06
CA VAL A 100 1.36 -5.13 -9.15
C VAL A 100 1.61 -6.56 -9.61
N SER A 101 1.52 -6.85 -10.91
CA SER A 101 1.80 -8.19 -11.44
C SER A 101 3.25 -8.60 -11.20
N LEU A 102 4.22 -7.72 -11.47
CA LEU A 102 5.63 -7.99 -11.25
C LEU A 102 5.94 -8.17 -9.75
N GLN A 103 5.44 -7.27 -8.91
CA GLN A 103 5.63 -7.34 -7.46
C GLN A 103 5.06 -8.64 -6.88
N MET A 104 3.85 -9.00 -7.26
CA MET A 104 3.21 -10.25 -6.82
C MET A 104 3.99 -11.49 -7.28
N LEU A 105 4.40 -11.55 -8.54
CA LEU A 105 5.16 -12.68 -9.06
C LEU A 105 6.52 -12.83 -8.37
N ILE A 106 7.27 -11.73 -8.27
CA ILE A 106 8.59 -11.74 -7.64
C ILE A 106 8.45 -11.97 -6.13
N GLY A 107 7.51 -11.28 -5.47
CA GLY A 107 7.27 -11.40 -4.04
C GLY A 107 6.87 -12.83 -3.63
N ILE A 108 5.96 -13.46 -4.35
CA ILE A 108 5.56 -14.86 -4.13
C ILE A 108 6.75 -15.79 -4.34
N PHE A 109 7.52 -15.61 -5.42
CA PHE A 109 8.69 -16.42 -5.70
C PHE A 109 9.77 -16.30 -4.61
N VAL A 110 10.08 -15.06 -4.21
CA VAL A 110 11.05 -14.77 -3.15
C VAL A 110 10.55 -15.29 -1.81
N GLY A 111 9.30 -15.04 -1.45
CA GLY A 111 8.68 -15.53 -0.22
C GLY A 111 8.71 -17.07 -0.13
N TYR A 112 8.37 -17.74 -1.24
CA TYR A 112 8.45 -19.21 -1.31
C TYR A 112 9.87 -19.73 -1.11
N ARG A 113 10.89 -19.05 -1.68
CA ARG A 113 12.31 -19.43 -1.49
C ARG A 113 12.80 -19.17 -0.08
N LEU A 114 12.42 -18.05 0.52
CA LEU A 114 12.80 -17.67 1.87
C LEU A 114 12.04 -18.43 2.98
N GLN A 115 11.00 -19.18 2.65
CA GLN A 115 10.27 -20.02 3.60
C GLN A 115 11.18 -21.13 4.20
N LYS A 116 12.09 -21.67 3.41
CA LYS A 116 13.03 -22.71 3.85
C LYS A 116 14.24 -22.10 4.55
N SER A 117 14.72 -22.76 5.61
CA SER A 117 15.98 -22.39 6.24
C SER A 117 17.16 -22.83 5.39
N PHE A 118 18.06 -21.90 5.04
CA PHE A 118 19.31 -22.17 4.35
C PHE A 118 20.39 -21.17 4.79
N ARG A 119 21.65 -21.51 4.54
CA ARG A 119 22.77 -20.62 4.89
C ARG A 119 22.69 -19.32 4.06
N GLY A 120 22.70 -18.15 4.74
CA GLY A 120 22.60 -16.83 4.09
C GLY A 120 21.16 -16.29 3.92
N ARG A 121 20.12 -17.02 4.37
CA ARG A 121 18.72 -16.57 4.31
C ARG A 121 18.54 -15.18 4.92
N ASP A 122 19.07 -14.97 6.12
CA ASP A 122 18.90 -13.71 6.85
C ASP A 122 19.65 -12.55 6.18
N LEU A 123 20.79 -12.81 5.57
CA LEU A 123 21.51 -11.83 4.77
C LEU A 123 20.70 -11.43 3.54
N ILE A 124 20.15 -12.39 2.80
CA ILE A 124 19.31 -12.11 1.62
C ILE A 124 18.05 -11.34 2.05
N PHE A 125 17.41 -11.74 3.13
CA PHE A 125 16.25 -11.02 3.67
C PHE A 125 16.60 -9.57 4.01
N THR A 126 17.72 -9.33 4.70
CA THR A 126 18.20 -7.99 5.04
C THR A 126 18.47 -7.15 3.79
N LEU A 127 19.14 -7.72 2.79
CA LEU A 127 19.43 -7.01 1.52
C LEU A 127 18.16 -6.65 0.75
N LEU A 128 17.16 -7.53 0.77
CA LEU A 128 15.86 -7.25 0.16
C LEU A 128 15.10 -6.13 0.86
N MET A 129 15.28 -5.94 2.16
CA MET A 129 14.61 -4.87 2.91
C MET A 129 15.24 -3.49 2.70
N ILE A 130 16.49 -3.39 2.20
CA ILE A 130 17.18 -2.12 2.00
C ILE A 130 16.39 -1.15 1.11
N PRO A 131 15.88 -1.54 -0.07
CA PRO A 131 15.13 -0.64 -0.94
C PRO A 131 13.94 0.04 -0.25
N MET A 132 13.21 -0.72 0.55
CA MET A 132 12.01 -0.26 1.25
C MET A 132 12.34 0.76 2.38
N MET A 133 13.56 0.72 2.92
CA MET A 133 14.03 1.68 3.94
C MET A 133 14.45 3.03 3.35
N LEU A 134 14.63 3.11 2.02
CA LEU A 134 15.01 4.33 1.35
C LEU A 134 13.79 5.23 1.12
N SER A 135 14.00 6.55 1.15
CA SER A 135 12.96 7.48 0.74
C SER A 135 12.64 7.32 -0.76
N PRO A 136 11.36 7.35 -1.18
CA PRO A 136 10.97 7.29 -2.59
C PRO A 136 11.68 8.32 -3.47
N VAL A 137 11.97 9.51 -2.92
CA VAL A 137 12.69 10.57 -3.63
C VAL A 137 14.14 10.12 -3.94
N VAL A 138 14.82 9.53 -2.96
CA VAL A 138 16.18 9.00 -3.13
C VAL A 138 16.20 7.87 -4.17
N VAL A 139 15.24 6.97 -4.09
CA VAL A 139 15.07 5.88 -5.08
C VAL A 139 14.86 6.45 -6.48
N GLY A 140 13.99 7.47 -6.62
CA GLY A 140 13.76 8.14 -7.91
C GLY A 140 15.02 8.75 -8.50
N PHE A 141 15.85 9.44 -7.69
CA PHE A 141 17.13 9.97 -8.14
C PHE A 141 18.13 8.86 -8.53
N LEU A 142 18.24 7.82 -7.70
CA LEU A 142 19.14 6.68 -7.98
C LEU A 142 18.79 6.04 -9.34
N TRP A 143 17.54 5.72 -9.57
CA TRP A 143 17.10 5.13 -10.83
C TRP A 143 17.22 6.09 -12.01
N ARG A 144 16.99 7.40 -11.82
CA ARG A 144 17.23 8.42 -12.84
C ARG A 144 18.69 8.45 -13.28
N TYR A 145 19.63 8.35 -12.34
CA TYR A 145 21.05 8.27 -12.66
C TYR A 145 21.42 6.96 -13.37
N MET A 146 20.95 5.82 -12.86
CA MET A 146 21.21 4.51 -13.47
C MET A 146 20.67 4.40 -14.89
N LEU A 147 19.52 5.01 -15.18
CA LEU A 147 18.80 4.99 -16.46
C LEU A 147 19.15 6.17 -17.38
N ASN A 148 20.15 6.97 -17.04
CA ASN A 148 20.58 8.05 -17.91
C ASN A 148 21.02 7.51 -19.28
N SER A 149 20.59 8.19 -20.37
CA SER A 149 20.81 7.71 -21.74
C SER A 149 22.28 7.75 -22.16
N GLU A 150 23.07 8.69 -21.63
CA GLU A 150 24.45 8.93 -22.08
C GLU A 150 25.49 8.18 -21.21
N TRP A 151 25.35 8.27 -19.89
CA TRP A 151 26.32 7.75 -18.92
C TRP A 151 25.76 6.77 -17.89
N GLY A 152 24.49 6.40 -18.04
CA GLY A 152 23.83 5.47 -17.11
C GLY A 152 24.34 4.04 -17.23
N ILE A 153 24.58 3.38 -16.08
CA ILE A 153 25.09 2.01 -16.02
C ILE A 153 24.20 1.02 -16.76
N VAL A 154 22.89 1.23 -16.80
CA VAL A 154 21.94 0.32 -17.47
C VAL A 154 22.21 0.34 -18.99
N ASN A 155 22.35 1.52 -19.60
CA ASN A 155 22.68 1.62 -21.01
C ASN A 155 24.08 1.10 -21.34
N TYR A 156 25.04 1.28 -20.44
CA TYR A 156 26.36 0.69 -20.60
C TYR A 156 26.28 -0.85 -20.68
N LEU A 157 25.56 -1.49 -19.75
CA LEU A 157 25.38 -2.94 -19.75
C LEU A 157 24.62 -3.45 -20.98
N ILE A 158 23.58 -2.74 -21.42
CA ILE A 158 22.81 -3.09 -22.62
C ILE A 158 23.67 -3.00 -23.87
N SER A 159 24.49 -1.96 -23.99
CA SER A 159 25.40 -1.77 -25.11
C SER A 159 26.52 -2.85 -25.12
N ALA A 160 27.00 -3.28 -23.97
CA ALA A 160 28.00 -4.34 -23.84
C ALA A 160 27.51 -5.71 -24.38
N VAL A 161 26.19 -5.97 -24.36
CA VAL A 161 25.57 -7.17 -24.94
C VAL A 161 25.11 -6.97 -26.40
N GLY A 162 25.50 -5.86 -27.04
CA GLY A 162 25.23 -5.58 -28.46
C GLY A 162 23.83 -4.98 -28.73
N LEU A 163 23.08 -4.61 -27.70
CA LEU A 163 21.80 -3.91 -27.84
C LEU A 163 22.09 -2.40 -27.90
N GLY A 164 21.30 -1.68 -28.71
CA GLY A 164 21.43 -0.22 -28.87
C GLY A 164 21.06 0.56 -27.60
N GLN A 165 21.44 1.84 -27.56
CA GLN A 165 21.06 2.73 -26.46
C GLN A 165 19.55 2.94 -26.40
N VAL A 166 19.00 2.94 -25.19
CA VAL A 166 17.58 3.16 -24.92
C VAL A 166 17.38 4.50 -24.20
N HIS A 167 16.50 5.32 -24.73
CA HIS A 167 16.10 6.60 -24.11
C HIS A 167 15.00 6.36 -23.06
N TRP A 168 15.38 5.83 -21.91
CA TRP A 168 14.49 5.37 -20.86
C TRP A 168 13.49 6.43 -20.35
N LEU A 169 13.91 7.70 -20.26
CA LEU A 169 13.15 8.76 -19.65
C LEU A 169 12.48 9.69 -20.64
N SER A 170 12.79 9.55 -21.94
CA SER A 170 12.30 10.45 -22.99
C SER A 170 11.14 9.88 -23.81
N GLN A 171 10.90 8.58 -23.73
CA GLN A 171 9.85 7.90 -24.48
C GLN A 171 8.84 7.25 -23.54
N THR A 172 7.56 7.31 -23.88
CA THR A 172 6.46 6.88 -23.02
C THR A 172 6.56 5.41 -22.60
N THR A 173 6.85 4.50 -23.54
CA THR A 173 6.92 3.05 -23.23
C THR A 173 8.15 2.69 -22.41
N PRO A 174 9.39 3.07 -22.77
CA PRO A 174 10.55 2.87 -21.91
C PRO A 174 10.39 3.52 -20.53
N ALA A 175 9.82 4.72 -20.44
CA ALA A 175 9.60 5.40 -19.17
C ALA A 175 8.64 4.63 -18.25
N LEU A 176 7.61 3.99 -18.82
CA LEU A 176 6.71 3.12 -18.05
C LEU A 176 7.48 1.94 -17.44
N PHE A 177 8.30 1.24 -18.23
CA PHE A 177 9.10 0.12 -17.71
C PHE A 177 10.18 0.57 -16.73
N ALA A 178 10.80 1.72 -16.97
CA ALA A 178 11.77 2.32 -16.06
C ALA A 178 11.16 2.62 -14.69
N ALA A 179 10.00 3.29 -14.68
CA ALA A 179 9.26 3.58 -13.46
C ALA A 179 8.77 2.30 -12.77
N ALA A 180 8.25 1.34 -13.55
CA ALA A 180 7.79 0.05 -13.00
C ALA A 180 8.94 -0.77 -12.39
N ALA A 181 10.14 -0.73 -12.98
CA ALA A 181 11.32 -1.39 -12.42
C ALA A 181 11.73 -0.77 -11.08
N ALA A 182 11.75 0.57 -10.98
CA ALA A 182 12.08 1.28 -9.75
C ALA A 182 11.05 1.00 -8.65
N ASP A 183 9.77 1.06 -8.98
CA ASP A 183 8.67 0.79 -8.06
C ASP A 183 8.67 -0.66 -7.59
N THR A 184 8.83 -1.61 -8.52
CA THR A 184 8.93 -3.04 -8.21
C THR A 184 10.13 -3.34 -7.30
N TRP A 185 11.30 -2.78 -7.60
CA TRP A 185 12.49 -2.96 -6.76
C TRP A 185 12.27 -2.43 -5.33
N MET A 186 11.58 -1.32 -5.18
CA MET A 186 11.31 -0.71 -3.88
C MET A 186 10.28 -1.49 -3.06
N TRP A 187 9.19 -1.93 -3.70
CA TRP A 187 8.02 -2.47 -3.00
C TRP A 187 7.89 -3.99 -3.01
N THR A 188 8.68 -4.70 -3.80
CA THR A 188 8.67 -6.19 -3.81
C THR A 188 8.92 -6.83 -2.44
N PRO A 189 9.74 -6.27 -1.53
CA PRO A 189 9.96 -6.87 -0.22
C PRO A 189 8.73 -6.83 0.70
N PHE A 190 7.78 -5.92 0.44
CA PHE A 190 6.53 -5.78 1.19
C PHE A 190 5.56 -6.93 0.87
#